data_2ef2bdb41dee1e504230047d8e4ad30d
#
_entry.id   2ef2bdb41dee1e504230047d8e4ad30d
#
_cell.length_a   1.000
_cell.length_b   1.000
_cell.length_c   1.000
_cell.angle_alpha   90.00
_cell.angle_beta   90.00
_cell.angle_gamma   90.00
#
_symmetry.space_group_name_H-M   'P 1'
#
loop_
_entity.id
_entity.type
_entity.pdbx_description
1 polymer ?
#
loop_
_entity_poly.entity_id
_entity_poly.type
_entity_poly.pdbx_seq_one_letter_code
_entity_poly.pdbx_strand_id
1 'polypeptide(L)'
;MKQFIPKDFEERVIEITKEKMNKAVSDNLKGHDLFDDKSIILVELEGHARGQLCALINHKILLAADSCWGNDLLDISGKMKFPANLIQYNMDDYRKSLEILKQFKKDGIKLMFSHDTYNRKKVL
;
A
#
# COMPACT_ATOMS: atom_id res chain seq x y z
N MET A 1 7.19 -1.64 24.07
CA MET A 1 7.52 -1.52 22.63
C MET A 1 8.92 -0.95 22.34
N LYS A 2 9.45 -0.01 23.14
CA LYS A 2 10.82 0.54 22.93
C LYS A 2 11.97 -0.49 22.92
N GLN A 3 11.77 -1.67 23.50
CA GLN A 3 12.80 -2.73 23.58
C GLN A 3 13.17 -3.38 22.23
N PHE A 4 12.32 -3.24 21.20
CA PHE A 4 12.54 -3.83 19.88
C PHE A 4 13.04 -2.83 18.84
N ILE A 5 13.21 -1.57 19.22
CA ILE A 5 13.71 -0.51 18.33
C ILE A 5 15.23 -0.39 18.53
N PRO A 6 16.05 -0.44 17.48
CA PRO A 6 17.48 -0.21 17.56
C PRO A 6 17.80 1.13 18.23
N LYS A 7 18.91 1.20 18.97
CA LYS A 7 19.29 2.42 19.71
C LYS A 7 19.52 3.63 18.81
N ASP A 8 19.97 3.39 17.57
CA ASP A 8 20.25 4.38 16.53
C ASP A 8 19.05 4.60 15.58
N PHE A 9 17.86 4.15 15.95
CA PHE A 9 16.66 4.24 15.08
C PHE A 9 16.35 5.68 14.70
N GLU A 10 16.35 6.61 15.67
CA GLU A 10 16.00 8.00 15.42
C GLU A 10 17.00 8.70 14.49
N GLU A 11 18.27 8.30 14.51
CA GLU A 11 19.30 8.82 13.61
C GLU A 11 19.18 8.28 12.17
N ARG A 12 18.55 7.12 12.00
CA ARG A 12 18.44 6.41 10.71
C ARG A 12 17.09 6.60 10.04
N VAL A 13 16.08 7.10 10.76
CA VAL A 13 14.73 7.28 10.23
C VAL A 13 14.66 8.48 9.30
N ILE A 14 14.09 8.26 8.12
CA ILE A 14 13.68 9.32 7.21
C ILE A 14 12.16 9.37 7.20
N GLU A 15 11.58 10.42 7.76
CA GLU A 15 10.14 10.59 7.77
C GLU A 15 9.63 11.03 6.39
N ILE A 16 8.63 10.32 5.88
CA ILE A 16 7.90 10.72 4.68
C ILE A 16 6.63 11.46 5.12
N THR A 17 6.71 12.78 5.15
CA THR A 17 5.56 13.63 5.51
C THR A 17 4.58 13.77 4.35
N LYS A 18 3.36 14.25 4.64
CA LYS A 18 2.34 14.50 3.60
C LYS A 18 2.79 15.51 2.54
N GLU A 19 3.61 16.49 2.90
CA GLU A 19 4.17 17.47 1.98
C GLU A 19 5.14 16.84 0.97
N LYS A 20 5.83 15.76 1.35
CA LYS A 20 6.70 14.99 0.45
C LYS A 20 5.92 14.11 -0.53
N MET A 21 4.64 13.80 -0.23
CA MET A 21 3.74 13.04 -1.09
C MET A 21 3.13 13.96 -2.18
N ASN A 22 3.96 14.54 -3.03
CA ASN A 22 3.57 15.57 -4.00
C ASN A 22 3.67 15.13 -5.47
N LYS A 23 4.29 13.99 -5.75
CA LYS A 23 4.42 13.44 -7.11
C LYS A 23 3.08 12.87 -7.58
N ALA A 24 2.56 13.35 -8.69
CA ALA A 24 1.36 12.74 -9.30
C ALA A 24 1.68 11.31 -9.78
N VAL A 25 0.88 10.36 -9.35
CA VAL A 25 0.95 8.93 -9.77
C VAL A 25 -0.25 8.60 -10.65
N SER A 26 -1.42 9.12 -10.30
CA SER A 26 -2.65 9.11 -11.10
C SER A 26 -3.47 10.35 -10.76
N ASP A 27 -4.62 10.53 -11.41
CA ASP A 27 -5.50 11.70 -11.21
C ASP A 27 -5.86 11.93 -9.74
N ASN A 28 -6.01 10.86 -8.96
CA ASN A 28 -6.45 10.90 -7.57
C ASN A 28 -5.41 10.37 -6.57
N LEU A 29 -4.17 10.12 -7.01
CA LEU A 29 -3.14 9.56 -6.15
C LEU A 29 -1.83 10.31 -6.31
N LYS A 30 -1.30 10.78 -5.19
CA LYS A 30 0.04 11.33 -5.09
C LYS A 30 0.96 10.37 -4.36
N GLY A 31 2.25 10.47 -4.64
CA GLY A 31 3.29 9.66 -4.03
C GLY A 31 4.56 10.45 -3.78
N HIS A 32 5.52 9.79 -3.16
CA HIS A 32 6.87 10.28 -2.97
C HIS A 32 7.84 9.45 -3.82
N ASP A 33 8.52 10.11 -4.75
CA ASP A 33 9.57 9.48 -5.56
C ASP A 33 10.83 9.33 -4.69
N LEU A 34 11.15 8.09 -4.32
CA LEU A 34 12.16 7.82 -3.30
C LEU A 34 13.57 8.22 -3.72
N PHE A 35 13.87 8.12 -5.02
CA PHE A 35 15.19 8.36 -5.59
C PHE A 35 15.21 9.46 -6.67
N ASP A 36 14.11 10.17 -6.89
CA ASP A 36 13.91 11.18 -7.93
C ASP A 36 14.11 10.67 -9.38
N ASP A 37 14.07 9.35 -9.58
CA ASP A 37 14.25 8.68 -10.87
C ASP A 37 13.02 7.86 -11.31
N LYS A 38 11.94 7.89 -10.53
CA LYS A 38 10.68 7.16 -10.71
C LYS A 38 10.82 5.64 -10.63
N SER A 39 11.94 5.13 -10.17
CA SER A 39 12.14 3.68 -10.00
C SER A 39 11.28 3.12 -8.87
N ILE A 40 11.17 3.85 -7.77
CA ILE A 40 10.33 3.51 -6.62
C ILE A 40 9.54 4.74 -6.17
N ILE A 41 8.23 4.65 -6.27
CA ILE A 41 7.32 5.69 -5.77
C ILE A 41 6.53 5.12 -4.60
N LEU A 42 6.66 5.75 -3.44
CA LEU A 42 5.86 5.41 -2.27
C LEU A 42 4.48 6.06 -2.41
N VAL A 43 3.44 5.29 -2.19
CA VAL A 43 2.04 5.74 -2.21
C VAL A 43 1.34 5.35 -0.92
N GLU A 44 0.46 6.21 -0.43
CA GLU A 44 -0.32 5.96 0.77
C GLU A 44 -1.66 5.32 0.39
N LEU A 45 -1.89 4.10 0.86
CA LEU A 45 -3.16 3.38 0.71
C LEU A 45 -3.71 3.04 2.09
N GLU A 46 -4.35 4.02 2.69
CA GLU A 46 -4.89 3.93 4.05
C GLU A 46 -6.14 3.03 4.12
N GLY A 47 -6.54 2.72 5.33
CA GLY A 47 -7.77 2.02 5.67
C GLY A 47 -7.54 0.77 6.51
N HIS A 48 -6.58 -0.08 6.15
CA HIS A 48 -6.14 -1.18 7.02
C HIS A 48 -5.38 -0.63 8.24
N ALA A 49 -4.43 0.24 7.99
CA ALA A 49 -3.69 0.96 9.02
C ALA A 49 -3.53 2.43 8.62
N ARG A 50 -3.41 3.30 9.61
CA ARG A 50 -3.11 4.72 9.39
C ARG A 50 -1.67 4.87 8.88
N GLY A 51 -1.48 5.66 7.83
CA GLY A 51 -0.16 5.91 7.26
C GLY A 51 0.47 4.70 6.57
N GLN A 52 -0.35 3.74 6.13
CA GLN A 52 0.14 2.58 5.40
C GLN A 52 0.74 3.00 4.06
N LEU A 53 2.02 2.71 3.86
CA LEU A 53 2.73 2.94 2.61
C LEU A 53 2.82 1.68 1.78
N CYS A 54 2.67 1.86 0.47
CA CYS A 54 2.88 0.88 -0.57
C CYS A 54 3.99 1.36 -1.50
N ALA A 55 4.66 0.47 -2.22
CA ALA A 55 5.74 0.83 -3.12
C ALA A 55 5.41 0.45 -4.57
N LEU A 56 5.31 1.45 -5.43
CA LEU A 56 5.15 1.27 -6.88
C LEU A 56 6.54 1.22 -7.53
N ILE A 57 6.89 0.06 -8.08
CA ILE A 57 8.21 -0.20 -8.66
C ILE A 57 8.12 -0.12 -10.19
N ASN A 58 8.90 0.78 -10.78
CA ASN A 58 9.02 0.98 -12.23
C ASN A 58 7.68 1.10 -12.95
N HIS A 59 6.63 1.58 -12.29
CA HIS A 59 5.25 1.62 -12.79
C HIS A 59 4.71 0.25 -13.30
N LYS A 60 5.26 -0.87 -12.81
CA LYS A 60 4.91 -2.23 -13.22
C LYS A 60 4.40 -3.11 -12.09
N ILE A 61 4.92 -2.92 -10.89
CA ILE A 61 4.61 -3.75 -9.72
C ILE A 61 4.27 -2.83 -8.56
N LEU A 62 3.15 -3.09 -7.89
CA LEU A 62 2.80 -2.46 -6.62
C LEU A 62 2.96 -3.48 -5.50
N LEU A 63 3.90 -3.22 -4.59
CA LEU A 63 3.97 -3.90 -3.29
C LEU A 63 2.92 -3.25 -2.39
N ALA A 64 1.75 -3.87 -2.34
CA ALA A 64 0.54 -3.29 -1.78
C ALA A 64 0.31 -3.62 -0.30
N ALA A 65 1.25 -4.32 0.34
CA ALA A 65 1.22 -4.69 1.76
C ALA A 65 -0.15 -5.28 2.17
N ASP A 66 -0.78 -4.76 3.22
CA ASP A 66 -2.06 -5.22 3.76
C ASP A 66 -3.25 -4.37 3.27
N SER A 67 -3.09 -3.60 2.20
CA SER A 67 -4.17 -2.78 1.62
C SER A 67 -5.31 -3.63 1.03
N CYS A 68 -5.07 -4.91 0.81
CA CYS A 68 -6.07 -5.95 0.56
C CYS A 68 -5.49 -7.32 0.95
N TRP A 69 -6.34 -8.28 1.24
CA TRP A 69 -5.90 -9.63 1.64
C TRP A 69 -5.42 -10.50 0.49
N GLY A 70 -5.70 -10.14 -0.74
CA GLY A 70 -5.23 -10.84 -1.93
C GLY A 70 -5.94 -10.43 -3.20
N ASN A 71 -5.36 -10.81 -4.34
CA ASN A 71 -5.90 -10.47 -5.66
C ASN A 71 -7.32 -11.01 -5.90
N ASP A 72 -7.63 -12.19 -5.37
CA ASP A 72 -8.95 -12.83 -5.53
C ASP A 72 -10.02 -12.18 -4.65
N LEU A 73 -9.62 -11.43 -3.64
CA LEU A 73 -10.51 -10.77 -2.68
C LEU A 73 -10.74 -9.29 -3.00
N LEU A 74 -10.06 -8.75 -3.99
CA LEU A 74 -10.07 -7.32 -4.31
C LEU A 74 -11.48 -6.77 -4.55
N ASP A 75 -12.35 -7.52 -5.22
CA ASP A 75 -13.70 -7.09 -5.57
C ASP A 75 -14.72 -7.23 -4.43
N ILE A 76 -14.42 -8.06 -3.43
CA ILE A 76 -15.34 -8.37 -2.33
C ILE A 76 -14.93 -7.78 -0.99
N SER A 77 -13.64 -7.44 -0.80
CA SER A 77 -13.12 -6.95 0.48
C SER A 77 -13.80 -5.67 0.97
N GLY A 78 -14.21 -4.79 0.07
CA GLY A 78 -14.96 -3.58 0.42
C GLY A 78 -16.36 -3.82 1.01
N LYS A 79 -16.89 -5.04 0.86
CA LYS A 79 -18.22 -5.47 1.33
C LYS A 79 -18.14 -6.26 2.64
N MET A 80 -16.96 -6.39 3.25
CA MET A 80 -16.82 -7.15 4.48
C MET A 80 -17.72 -6.61 5.59
N LYS A 81 -18.30 -7.54 6.37
CA LYS A 81 -19.21 -7.25 7.47
C LYS A 81 -18.57 -7.59 8.81
N PHE A 82 -19.27 -7.25 9.88
CA PHE A 82 -18.93 -7.67 11.24
C PHE A 82 -18.75 -9.21 11.31
N PRO A 83 -17.73 -9.74 12.00
CA PRO A 83 -16.68 -8.99 12.73
C PRO A 83 -15.45 -8.59 11.87
N ALA A 84 -15.36 -9.04 10.61
CA ALA A 84 -14.18 -8.84 9.78
C ALA A 84 -13.83 -7.36 9.50
N ASN A 85 -14.83 -6.49 9.44
CA ASN A 85 -14.63 -5.05 9.25
C ASN A 85 -13.96 -4.35 10.45
N LEU A 86 -13.98 -4.97 11.65
CA LEU A 86 -13.31 -4.41 12.84
C LEU A 86 -11.78 -4.44 12.76
N ILE A 87 -11.23 -5.24 11.86
CA ILE A 87 -9.77 -5.33 11.66
C ILE A 87 -9.25 -4.09 10.93
N GLN A 88 -10.11 -3.41 10.17
CA GLN A 88 -9.73 -2.22 9.42
C GLN A 88 -9.80 -0.97 10.31
N TYR A 89 -8.76 -0.14 10.22
CA TYR A 89 -8.72 1.13 10.95
C TYR A 89 -9.83 2.08 10.50
N ASN A 90 -10.07 2.18 9.19
CA ASN A 90 -11.13 3.00 8.58
C ASN A 90 -11.67 2.33 7.32
N MET A 91 -12.93 1.93 7.34
CA MET A 91 -13.55 1.24 6.20
C MET A 91 -13.76 2.13 4.97
N ASP A 92 -14.00 3.43 5.13
CA ASP A 92 -14.19 4.33 4.00
C ASP A 92 -12.87 4.57 3.26
N ASP A 93 -11.78 4.78 3.99
CA ASP A 93 -10.44 4.88 3.40
C ASP A 93 -10.00 3.55 2.80
N TYR A 94 -10.34 2.44 3.45
CA TYR A 94 -10.10 1.10 2.90
C TYR A 94 -10.78 0.90 1.54
N ARG A 95 -12.05 1.30 1.41
CA ARG A 95 -12.78 1.24 0.12
C ARG A 95 -12.16 2.12 -0.95
N LYS A 96 -11.72 3.34 -0.61
CA LYS A 96 -11.00 4.22 -1.55
C LYS A 96 -9.71 3.57 -2.03
N SER A 97 -8.94 2.99 -1.13
CA SER A 97 -7.71 2.26 -1.46
C SER A 97 -7.98 1.06 -2.38
N LEU A 98 -9.08 0.32 -2.15
CA LEU A 98 -9.48 -0.77 -3.04
C LEU A 98 -9.80 -0.29 -4.46
N GLU A 99 -10.45 0.87 -4.63
CA GLU A 99 -10.71 1.42 -5.97
C GLU A 99 -9.42 1.82 -6.69
N ILE A 100 -8.45 2.39 -5.98
CA ILE A 100 -7.12 2.68 -6.53
C ILE A 100 -6.41 1.38 -6.96
N LEU A 101 -6.46 0.33 -6.13
CA LEU A 101 -5.88 -0.98 -6.46
C LEU A 101 -6.52 -1.60 -7.70
N LYS A 102 -7.85 -1.52 -7.84
CA LYS A 102 -8.56 -2.00 -9.02
C LYS A 102 -8.14 -1.24 -10.28
N GLN A 103 -7.96 0.07 -10.17
CA GLN A 103 -7.47 0.88 -11.28
C GLN A 103 -6.04 0.47 -11.67
N PHE A 104 -5.13 0.30 -10.74
CA PHE A 104 -3.78 -0.19 -11.02
C PHE A 104 -3.79 -1.56 -11.70
N LYS A 105 -4.64 -2.48 -11.25
CA LYS A 105 -4.80 -3.79 -11.88
C LYS A 105 -5.30 -3.66 -13.33
N LYS A 106 -6.27 -2.78 -13.57
CA LYS A 106 -6.80 -2.49 -14.91
C LYS A 106 -5.74 -1.88 -15.83
N ASP A 107 -4.86 -1.05 -15.29
CA ASP A 107 -3.75 -0.42 -16.01
C ASP A 107 -2.56 -1.40 -16.24
N GLY A 108 -2.70 -2.66 -15.85
CA GLY A 108 -1.71 -3.71 -16.07
C GLY A 108 -0.60 -3.76 -15.01
N ILE A 109 -0.74 -3.02 -13.92
CA ILE A 109 0.21 -3.08 -12.80
C ILE A 109 -0.04 -4.36 -11.99
N LYS A 110 1.03 -5.13 -11.76
CA LYS A 110 0.97 -6.34 -10.94
C LYS A 110 0.86 -5.96 -9.48
N LEU A 111 -0.20 -6.39 -8.81
CA LEU A 111 -0.39 -6.20 -7.37
C LEU A 111 0.21 -7.37 -6.59
N MET A 112 0.93 -7.05 -5.51
CA MET A 112 1.51 -8.03 -4.59
C MET A 112 1.10 -7.68 -3.16
N PHE A 113 0.30 -8.54 -2.54
CA PHE A 113 -0.19 -8.38 -1.18
C PHE A 113 0.56 -9.28 -0.20
N SER A 114 0.63 -8.87 1.07
CA SER A 114 1.35 -9.61 2.13
C SER A 114 0.79 -11.03 2.33
N HIS A 115 -0.52 -11.20 2.21
CA HIS A 115 -1.21 -12.47 2.46
C HIS A 115 -1.55 -13.25 1.19
N ASP A 116 -1.14 -12.80 0.00
CA ASP A 116 -1.43 -13.46 -1.25
C ASP A 116 -0.53 -14.69 -1.46
N THR A 117 -1.10 -15.87 -1.29
CA THR A 117 -0.38 -17.15 -1.41
C THR A 117 0.13 -17.42 -2.83
N TYR A 118 -0.52 -16.89 -3.85
CA TYR A 118 -0.11 -17.03 -5.23
C TYR A 118 1.24 -16.37 -5.53
N ASN A 119 1.51 -15.25 -4.91
CA ASN A 119 2.76 -14.52 -5.08
C ASN A 119 3.95 -15.27 -4.47
N ARG A 120 3.76 -16.03 -3.38
CA ARG A 120 4.83 -16.80 -2.73
C ARG A 120 5.43 -17.88 -3.63
N LYS A 121 4.64 -18.47 -4.52
CA LYS A 121 5.08 -19.55 -5.42
C LYS A 121 5.80 -19.05 -6.68
N LYS A 122 5.67 -17.76 -7.01
CA LYS A 122 6.26 -17.17 -8.23
C LYS A 122 7.52 -16.36 -7.98
N VAL A 123 7.87 -16.06 -6.74
CA VAL A 123 9.06 -15.29 -6.37
C VAL A 123 10.23 -16.21 -5.99
N LEU A 124 9.95 -17.48 -5.78
CA LEU A 124 10.95 -18.53 -5.54
C LEU A 124 11.15 -19.38 -6.80
#